data_e3137c4002a87ef8e5f523472e6e02e9
#
_entry.id   e3137c4002a87ef8e5f523472e6e02e9
#
_cell.length_a   1.000
_cell.length_b   1.000
_cell.length_c   1.000
_cell.angle_alpha   90.00
_cell.angle_beta   90.00
_cell.angle_gamma   90.00
#
_symmetry.space_group_name_H-M   'P 1'
#
loop_
_entity.id
_entity.type
_entity.pdbx_description
1 polymer ?
#
loop_
_entity_poly.entity_id
_entity_poly.type
_entity_poly.pdbx_seq_one_letter_code
_entity_poly.pdbx_strand_id
1 'polypeptide(L)'
;MVRDMGNFAVRLVHGPNWDPGRPIREQDGWQEHAAFMDGLVEDGFIILGGPVGDGAQTLHAVEAAGEDEIRTRLARDPWASAGLLRVGPIEPWALWLDGRGLDGRG
;
A
#
# COMPACT_ATOMS: atom_id res chain seq x y z
N MET A 1 25.97 -0.97 -6.63
CA MET A 1 25.72 -1.21 -5.21
C MET A 1 24.30 -1.61 -4.95
N VAL A 2 24.10 -2.61 -4.16
CA VAL A 2 22.78 -3.12 -3.87
C VAL A 2 22.28 -2.47 -2.59
N ARG A 3 21.06 -1.93 -2.65
CA ARG A 3 20.44 -1.37 -1.45
C ARG A 3 19.87 -2.51 -0.63
N ASP A 4 19.98 -2.37 0.69
CA ASP A 4 19.31 -3.29 1.57
C ASP A 4 17.82 -2.98 1.55
N MET A 5 17.03 -3.95 1.20
CA MET A 5 15.58 -3.82 1.17
C MET A 5 14.99 -4.64 2.30
N GLY A 6 13.99 -4.11 2.92
CA GLY A 6 13.23 -4.82 3.93
C GLY A 6 11.78 -4.90 3.58
N ASN A 7 11.06 -5.72 4.30
CA ASN A 7 9.62 -5.82 4.13
C ASN A 7 8.94 -5.07 5.25
N PHE A 8 7.83 -4.43 4.93
CA PHE A 8 7.09 -3.61 5.87
C PHE A 8 5.59 -3.90 5.75
N ALA A 9 4.91 -3.88 6.88
CA ALA A 9 3.46 -3.90 6.93
C ALA A 9 3.00 -2.44 6.95
N VAL A 10 2.26 -2.03 5.93
CA VAL A 10 1.83 -0.64 5.77
C VAL A 10 0.32 -0.59 5.70
N ARG A 11 -0.30 0.18 6.58
CA ARG A 11 -1.74 0.38 6.51
C ARG A 11 -2.05 1.71 5.89
N LEU A 12 -3.06 1.72 5.04
CA LEU A 12 -3.65 2.97 4.57
C LEU A 12 -4.97 3.14 5.28
N VAL A 13 -5.24 4.35 5.74
CA VAL A 13 -6.44 4.66 6.51
C VAL A 13 -7.20 5.80 5.82
N HIS A 14 -8.48 5.92 6.13
CA HIS A 14 -9.29 6.96 5.52
C HIS A 14 -8.83 8.34 5.97
N GLY A 15 -8.72 9.26 5.02
CA GLY A 15 -8.44 10.65 5.31
C GLY A 15 -9.72 11.43 5.58
N PRO A 16 -9.59 12.72 5.85
CA PRO A 16 -10.74 13.54 6.23
C PRO A 16 -11.79 13.69 5.13
N ASN A 17 -11.41 13.49 3.88
CA ASN A 17 -12.34 13.67 2.76
C ASN A 17 -12.93 12.38 2.21
N TRP A 18 -12.67 11.27 2.89
CA TRP A 18 -13.31 10.00 2.53
C TRP A 18 -14.81 10.11 2.74
N ASP A 19 -15.59 9.65 1.76
CA ASP A 19 -17.04 9.67 1.85
C ASP A 19 -17.53 8.32 2.38
N PRO A 20 -17.94 8.22 3.64
CA PRO A 20 -18.37 6.94 4.20
C PRO A 20 -19.68 6.43 3.62
N GLY A 21 -20.42 7.27 2.89
CA GLY A 21 -21.66 6.87 2.25
C GLY A 21 -21.48 6.21 0.90
N ARG A 22 -20.24 6.12 0.40
CA ARG A 22 -19.99 5.54 -0.92
C ARG A 22 -18.94 4.43 -0.83
N PRO A 23 -19.11 3.35 -1.60
CA PRO A 23 -18.08 2.30 -1.66
C PRO A 23 -16.80 2.85 -2.29
N ILE A 24 -15.70 2.14 -2.07
CA ILE A 24 -14.38 2.59 -2.51
C ILE A 24 -14.33 2.92 -4.01
N ARG A 25 -14.97 2.09 -4.84
CA ARG A 25 -14.90 2.31 -6.28
C ARG A 25 -15.73 3.48 -6.77
N GLU A 26 -16.58 4.03 -5.91
CA GLU A 26 -17.39 5.20 -6.21
C GLU A 26 -16.82 6.47 -5.60
N GLN A 27 -15.71 6.39 -4.90
CA GLN A 27 -15.02 7.60 -4.39
C GLN A 27 -14.44 8.36 -5.58
N ASP A 28 -14.40 9.68 -5.46
CA ASP A 28 -13.84 10.52 -6.53
C ASP A 28 -12.38 10.13 -6.78
N GLY A 29 -12.03 10.01 -8.05
CA GLY A 29 -10.65 9.69 -8.43
C GLY A 29 -10.26 8.23 -8.29
N TRP A 30 -11.24 7.34 -8.18
CA TRP A 30 -10.95 5.91 -8.05
C TRP A 30 -10.03 5.38 -9.15
N GLN A 31 -10.28 5.75 -10.42
CA GLN A 31 -9.49 5.20 -11.51
C GLN A 31 -8.03 5.64 -11.43
N GLU A 32 -7.80 6.87 -11.07
CA GLU A 32 -6.44 7.41 -10.93
C GLU A 32 -5.71 6.76 -9.76
N HIS A 33 -6.41 6.58 -8.64
CA HIS A 33 -5.84 5.90 -7.49
C HIS A 33 -5.51 4.44 -7.83
N ALA A 34 -6.44 3.73 -8.48
CA ALA A 34 -6.24 2.34 -8.84
C ALA A 34 -5.05 2.18 -9.77
N ALA A 35 -4.92 3.06 -10.77
CA ALA A 35 -3.78 3.02 -11.69
C ALA A 35 -2.45 3.27 -10.97
N PHE A 36 -2.44 4.22 -10.02
CA PHE A 36 -1.26 4.48 -9.22
C PHE A 36 -0.86 3.23 -8.42
N MET A 37 -1.81 2.60 -7.74
CA MET A 37 -1.54 1.41 -6.93
C MET A 37 -1.07 0.23 -7.79
N ASP A 38 -1.68 0.04 -8.95
CA ASP A 38 -1.26 -1.01 -9.88
C ASP A 38 0.20 -0.80 -10.31
N GLY A 39 0.60 0.45 -10.52
CA GLY A 39 1.99 0.77 -10.86
C GLY A 39 2.95 0.38 -9.75
N LEU A 40 2.56 0.55 -8.50
CA LEU A 40 3.40 0.15 -7.37
C LEU A 40 3.56 -1.38 -7.30
N VAL A 41 2.52 -2.11 -7.69
CA VAL A 41 2.60 -3.57 -7.76
C VAL A 41 3.53 -3.99 -8.91
N GLU A 42 3.41 -3.35 -10.06
CA GLU A 42 4.26 -3.66 -11.21
C GLU A 42 5.73 -3.38 -10.93
N ASP A 43 6.02 -2.36 -10.12
CA ASP A 43 7.38 -2.03 -9.74
C ASP A 43 7.95 -2.99 -8.70
N GLY A 44 7.13 -3.84 -8.10
CA GLY A 44 7.57 -4.71 -7.01
C GLY A 44 7.61 -4.02 -5.65
N PHE A 45 7.16 -2.77 -5.57
CA PHE A 45 7.12 -2.05 -4.30
C PHE A 45 6.03 -2.64 -3.40
N ILE A 46 4.82 -2.85 -3.93
CA ILE A 46 3.76 -3.55 -3.20
C ILE A 46 3.79 -5.01 -3.64
N ILE A 47 3.97 -5.89 -2.68
CA ILE A 47 4.01 -7.32 -2.93
C ILE A 47 2.59 -7.90 -2.98
N LEU A 48 1.80 -7.53 -2.01
CA LEU A 48 0.38 -7.87 -1.96
C LEU A 48 -0.30 -6.92 -1.00
N GLY A 49 -1.61 -6.82 -1.11
CA GLY A 49 -2.36 -5.95 -0.22
C GLY A 49 -3.85 -6.00 -0.50
N GLY A 50 -4.61 -5.46 0.42
CA GLY A 50 -6.05 -5.38 0.28
C GLY A 50 -6.73 -4.98 1.58
N PRO A 51 -8.06 -4.85 1.55
CA PRO A 51 -8.82 -4.50 2.75
C PRO A 51 -8.70 -5.57 3.81
N VAL A 52 -8.71 -5.16 5.06
CA VAL A 52 -8.70 -6.09 6.19
C VAL A 52 -9.90 -5.80 7.08
N GLY A 53 -10.38 -6.84 7.74
CA GLY A 53 -11.50 -6.71 8.67
C GLY A 53 -12.75 -6.19 7.98
N ASP A 54 -13.28 -5.09 8.49
CA ASP A 54 -14.49 -4.47 7.95
C ASP A 54 -14.21 -3.61 6.70
N GLY A 55 -12.98 -3.56 6.25
CA GLY A 55 -12.63 -2.79 5.06
C GLY A 55 -12.26 -1.34 5.32
N ALA A 56 -12.28 -0.90 6.58
CA ALA A 56 -11.95 0.49 6.89
C ALA A 56 -10.48 0.81 6.67
N GLN A 57 -9.64 -0.19 6.66
CA GLN A 57 -8.21 -0.03 6.41
C GLN A 57 -7.76 -1.06 5.39
N THR A 58 -6.70 -0.73 4.65
CA THR A 58 -6.04 -1.71 3.80
C THR A 58 -4.65 -1.98 4.35
N LEU A 59 -4.19 -3.20 4.18
CA LEU A 59 -2.88 -3.64 4.65
C LEU A 59 -2.08 -4.07 3.44
N HIS A 60 -0.84 -3.61 3.37
CA HIS A 60 0.03 -3.89 2.24
C HIS A 60 1.37 -4.42 2.74
N ALA A 61 1.85 -5.49 2.10
CA ALA A 61 3.23 -5.91 2.28
C ALA A 61 4.06 -5.16 1.26
N VAL A 62 5.03 -4.39 1.73
CA VAL A 62 5.81 -3.48 0.91
C VAL A 62 7.29 -3.82 1.05
N GLU A 63 8.02 -3.81 -0.07
CA GLU A 63 9.47 -3.96 -0.05
C GLU A 63 10.10 -2.61 -0.35
N ALA A 64 10.92 -2.13 0.58
CA ALA A 64 11.50 -0.79 0.47
C ALA A 64 12.79 -0.71 1.29
N ALA A 65 13.58 0.32 1.04
CA ALA A 65 14.80 0.57 1.79
C ALA A 65 14.49 1.04 3.22
N GLY A 66 13.36 1.70 3.42
CA GLY A 66 12.97 2.19 4.74
C GLY A 66 11.67 2.95 4.71
N GLU A 67 11.28 3.42 5.88
CA GLU A 67 10.00 4.11 6.05
C GLU A 67 9.91 5.39 5.21
N ASP A 68 11.00 6.14 5.09
CA ASP A 68 10.98 7.38 4.33
C ASP A 68 10.66 7.15 2.86
N GLU A 69 11.19 6.10 2.28
CA GLU A 69 10.87 5.76 0.90
C GLU A 69 9.39 5.43 0.76
N ILE A 70 8.84 4.70 1.72
CA ILE A 70 7.42 4.33 1.71
C ILE A 70 6.56 5.58 1.74
N ARG A 71 6.83 6.48 2.66
CA ARG A 71 6.05 7.71 2.78
C ARG A 71 6.16 8.58 1.53
N THR A 72 7.36 8.69 0.97
CA THR A 72 7.58 9.50 -0.23
C THR A 72 6.82 8.92 -1.42
N ARG A 73 6.87 7.62 -1.61
CA ARG A 73 6.19 7.01 -2.75
C ARG A 73 4.67 7.07 -2.60
N LEU A 74 4.15 6.78 -1.43
CA LEU A 74 2.70 6.78 -1.22
C LEU A 74 2.12 8.19 -1.22
N ALA A 75 2.92 9.22 -0.94
CA ALA A 75 2.45 10.60 -1.01
C ALA A 75 2.11 11.03 -2.45
N ARG A 76 2.54 10.28 -3.44
CA ARG A 76 2.24 10.57 -4.85
C ARG A 76 0.88 10.04 -5.30
N ASP A 77 0.22 9.27 -4.46
CA ASP A 77 -1.12 8.79 -4.76
C ASP A 77 -2.06 9.99 -4.88
N PRO A 78 -2.85 10.08 -5.96
CA PRO A 78 -3.84 11.16 -6.06
C PRO A 78 -4.78 11.25 -4.85
N TRP A 79 -5.07 10.12 -4.22
CA TRP A 79 -5.92 10.13 -3.04
C TRP A 79 -5.22 10.66 -1.80
N ALA A 80 -3.89 10.64 -1.76
CA ALA A 80 -3.16 11.26 -0.66
C ALA A 80 -3.34 12.78 -0.70
N SER A 81 -3.12 13.39 -1.87
CA SER A 81 -3.29 14.83 -2.01
C SER A 81 -4.75 15.27 -1.90
N ALA A 82 -5.69 14.41 -2.29
CA ALA A 82 -7.11 14.71 -2.19
C ALA A 82 -7.66 14.54 -0.77
N GLY A 83 -6.88 13.98 0.14
CA GLY A 83 -7.34 13.76 1.52
C GLY A 83 -8.29 12.60 1.70
N LEU A 84 -8.32 11.68 0.73
CA LEU A 84 -9.19 10.50 0.83
C LEU A 84 -8.51 9.36 1.59
N LEU A 85 -7.19 9.21 1.41
CA LEU A 85 -6.41 8.22 2.15
C LEU A 85 -5.17 8.86 2.72
N ARG A 86 -4.64 8.26 3.76
CA ARG A 86 -3.36 8.65 4.33
C ARG A 86 -2.64 7.41 4.80
N VAL A 87 -1.32 7.52 4.93
CA VAL A 87 -0.50 6.42 5.42
C VAL A 87 -0.70 6.32 6.93
N GLY A 88 -1.05 5.15 7.38
CA GLY A 88 -1.16 4.83 8.79
C GLY A 88 0.13 4.20 9.30
N PRO A 89 0.05 3.22 10.20
CA PRO A 89 1.25 2.61 10.76
C PRO A 89 2.11 1.93 9.69
N ILE A 90 3.42 2.09 9.83
CA ILE A 90 4.41 1.39 9.03
C ILE A 90 5.26 0.59 10.01
N GLU A 91 5.32 -0.72 9.84
CA GLU A 91 6.05 -1.59 10.76
C GLU A 91 6.96 -2.53 9.98
N PRO A 92 8.19 -2.75 10.43
CA PRO A 92 9.02 -3.78 9.80
C PRO A 92 8.34 -5.14 9.93
N TRP A 93 8.43 -5.95 8.88
CA TRP A 93 7.71 -7.22 8.82
C TRP A 93 8.68 -8.32 8.39
N ALA A 94 9.05 -9.20 9.29
CA ALA A 94 9.88 -10.33 8.95
C ALA A 94 8.98 -11.41 8.36
N LEU A 95 9.15 -11.66 7.06
CA LEU A 95 8.30 -12.64 6.38
C LEU A 95 8.99 -14.01 6.45
N TRP A 96 8.53 -14.84 7.35
CA TRP A 96 9.09 -16.18 7.55
C TRP A 96 8.41 -17.23 6.67
N LEU A 97 7.12 -17.04 6.38
CA LEU A 97 6.33 -18.00 5.61
C LEU A 97 5.85 -17.28 4.36
N ASP A 98 6.36 -17.68 3.21
CA ASP A 98 6.09 -16.97 1.98
C ASP A 98 5.66 -17.97 0.90
N GLY A 99 4.35 -18.22 0.83
CA GLY A 99 3.79 -19.17 -0.10
C GLY A 99 3.88 -18.77 -1.56
N ARG A 100 4.00 -17.45 -1.84
CA ARG A 100 4.10 -17.02 -3.22
C ARG A 100 5.48 -17.30 -3.83
N GLY A 101 6.49 -17.35 -2.97
CA GLY A 101 7.85 -17.53 -3.42
C GLY A 101 8.23 -18.90 -3.76
N LEU A 102 7.26 -19.74 -3.66
CA LEU A 102 7.65 -20.97 -3.89
C LEU A 102 7.96 -21.35 -5.19
N ASP A 103 7.68 -20.67 -5.90
CA ASP A 103 8.10 -20.92 -6.98
C ASP A 103 9.27 -20.67 -7.08
N GLY A 104 9.52 -20.46 -6.83
CA GLY A 104 10.69 -20.27 -6.82
C GLY A 104 11.24 -20.76 -5.81
N ARG A 105 10.83 -21.04 -5.40
CA ARG A 105 11.34 -21.26 -4.60
C ARG A 105 11.85 -21.96 -4.64
N GLY A 106 11.91 -21.91 -4.78
CA GLY A 106 12.65 -22.39 -4.70
C GLY A 106 12.77 -22.48 -4.84
#